data_4250c90ae42919b82fe06e330470357a
#
_entry.id   4250c90ae42919b82fe06e330470357a
#
_cell.length_a   1.000
_cell.length_b   1.000
_cell.length_c   1.000
_cell.angle_alpha   90.00
_cell.angle_beta   90.00
_cell.angle_gamma   90.00
#
_symmetry.space_group_name_H-M   'P 1'
#
loop_
_entity.id
_entity.type
_entity.pdbx_description
1 polymer ?
#
loop_
_entity_poly.entity_id
_entity_poly.type
_entity_poly.pdbx_seq_one_letter_code
_entity_poly.pdbx_strand_id
1 'polypeptide(L)'
;MALAALGALALLPALPAQAVGRIADLQVIDRDSGETLPIYRHQGEYWIAGRPGARYALQLRNTGGGRVLAVTSVDGVNVVSGETAAWEQTGYVLAPWQRAQITGWRKSDAEVAQFHFTALPRSYAARTGRPDNVGVIGVAVFRERYEPPPPPYPPVAPMPRRRWEPGSGEFGSAAPAEREARAEAASPAAEARAEPRADAAAQATGRAKAMPAPAPSLGTGHGARESSWVTHTAFERRSSSPDELIVLRYDSRENLVARGVLPAWEPQPRRPVPFPDAPATGYVPDPPH
;
A
#
# COMPACT_ATOMS: atom_id res chain seq x y z
N MET A 1 61.75 -9.49 -4.81
CA MET A 1 60.65 -10.42 -4.54
C MET A 1 59.50 -9.59 -3.97
N ALA A 2 58.49 -9.29 -4.81
CA ALA A 2 57.31 -8.56 -4.39
C ALA A 2 56.12 -9.52 -4.32
N LEU A 3 55.59 -9.79 -3.13
CA LEU A 3 54.37 -10.58 -2.90
C LEU A 3 53.16 -9.69 -3.21
N ALA A 4 52.44 -10.05 -4.25
CA ALA A 4 51.12 -9.51 -4.53
C ALA A 4 50.08 -10.29 -3.72
N ALA A 5 49.47 -9.64 -2.70
CA ALA A 5 48.35 -10.17 -1.98
C ALA A 5 47.07 -9.92 -2.78
N LEU A 6 46.52 -10.95 -3.42
CA LEU A 6 45.16 -10.93 -4.01
C LEU A 6 44.13 -10.97 -2.86
N GLY A 7 43.50 -9.86 -2.56
CA GLY A 7 42.35 -9.79 -1.66
C GLY A 7 41.12 -10.39 -2.33
N ALA A 8 40.70 -11.57 -1.89
CA ALA A 8 39.41 -12.14 -2.28
C ALA A 8 38.28 -11.30 -1.66
N LEU A 9 37.58 -10.52 -2.50
CA LEU A 9 36.37 -9.79 -2.11
C LEU A 9 35.23 -10.82 -2.00
N ALA A 10 34.95 -11.25 -0.77
CA ALA A 10 33.82 -12.12 -0.48
C ALA A 10 32.51 -11.39 -0.80
N LEU A 11 31.81 -11.79 -1.86
CA LEU A 11 30.42 -11.39 -2.10
C LEU A 11 29.55 -12.00 -0.99
N LEU A 12 29.27 -11.19 0.04
CA LEU A 12 28.26 -11.52 1.04
C LEU A 12 26.88 -11.50 0.33
N PRO A 13 26.05 -12.55 0.47
CA PRO A 13 24.70 -12.53 -0.06
C PRO A 13 23.94 -11.38 0.62
N ALA A 14 23.39 -10.46 -0.18
CA ALA A 14 22.54 -9.40 0.32
C ALA A 14 21.29 -10.03 0.95
N LEU A 15 21.13 -9.89 2.26
CA LEU A 15 19.90 -10.30 2.94
C LEU A 15 18.75 -9.45 2.42
N PRO A 16 17.58 -10.06 2.14
CA PRO A 16 16.42 -9.31 1.69
C PRO A 16 16.00 -8.31 2.76
N ALA A 17 15.78 -7.06 2.37
CA ALA A 17 15.21 -6.06 3.26
C ALA A 17 13.72 -6.40 3.50
N GLN A 18 13.22 -6.09 4.69
CA GLN A 18 11.79 -6.30 5.00
C GLN A 18 10.97 -5.00 4.96
N ALA A 19 11.63 -3.84 4.86
CA ALA A 19 10.99 -2.54 4.81
C ALA A 19 11.77 -1.58 3.92
N VAL A 20 11.06 -0.60 3.33
CA VAL A 20 11.64 0.48 2.52
C VAL A 20 11.13 1.81 3.03
N GLY A 21 12.04 2.78 3.15
CA GLY A 21 11.76 4.15 3.56
C GLY A 21 12.63 4.58 4.75
N ARG A 22 12.68 5.90 4.99
CA ARG A 22 13.46 6.53 6.06
C ARG A 22 12.59 7.31 7.03
N ILE A 23 11.59 8.06 6.50
CA ILE A 23 10.61 8.83 7.28
C ILE A 23 9.42 7.95 7.63
N ALA A 24 9.06 7.08 6.69
CA ALA A 24 8.05 6.05 6.91
C ALA A 24 8.55 4.72 6.33
N ASP A 25 8.49 3.64 7.10
CA ASP A 25 8.77 2.30 6.62
C ASP A 25 7.52 1.73 5.90
N LEU A 26 7.73 1.21 4.69
CA LEU A 26 6.72 0.46 3.94
C LEU A 26 7.07 -1.03 3.95
N GLN A 27 6.14 -1.86 4.36
CA GLN A 27 6.17 -3.33 4.27
C GLN A 27 4.92 -3.81 3.56
N VAL A 28 5.01 -4.98 2.92
CA VAL A 28 3.84 -5.66 2.35
C VAL A 28 3.66 -6.99 3.08
N ILE A 29 2.46 -7.21 3.59
CA ILE A 29 2.10 -8.40 4.37
C ILE A 29 1.19 -9.28 3.50
N ASP A 30 1.55 -10.55 3.31
CA ASP A 30 0.63 -11.56 2.79
C ASP A 30 -0.40 -11.87 3.90
N ARG A 31 -1.66 -11.55 3.64
CA ARG A 31 -2.73 -11.68 4.67
C ARG A 31 -3.19 -13.12 4.87
N ASP A 32 -2.84 -14.00 3.95
CA ASP A 32 -3.24 -15.40 4.03
C ASP A 32 -2.25 -16.19 4.91
N SER A 33 -0.94 -15.83 4.87
CA SER A 33 0.09 -16.45 5.72
C SER A 33 0.46 -15.60 6.95
N GLY A 34 0.19 -14.28 6.91
CA GLY A 34 0.65 -13.33 7.92
C GLY A 34 2.12 -12.92 7.77
N GLU A 35 2.81 -13.40 6.76
CA GLU A 35 4.24 -13.14 6.54
C GLU A 35 4.48 -11.80 5.86
N THR A 36 5.57 -11.14 6.23
CA THR A 36 6.07 -9.98 5.49
C THR A 36 6.77 -10.44 4.22
N LEU A 37 6.34 -9.94 3.06
CA LEU A 37 6.94 -10.26 1.78
C LEU A 37 8.38 -9.71 1.71
N PRO A 38 9.36 -10.54 1.32
CA PRO A 38 10.75 -10.10 1.15
C PRO A 38 10.86 -9.03 0.05
N ILE A 39 11.63 -7.98 0.32
CA ILE A 39 11.93 -6.91 -0.63
C ILE A 39 13.29 -7.15 -1.26
N TYR A 40 13.33 -7.21 -2.57
CA TYR A 40 14.53 -7.41 -3.36
C TYR A 40 14.97 -6.11 -4.00
N ARG A 41 16.28 -5.83 -3.99
CA ARG A 41 16.83 -4.65 -4.66
C ARG A 41 17.47 -5.08 -5.98
N HIS A 42 16.98 -4.53 -7.08
CA HIS A 42 17.52 -4.80 -8.41
C HIS A 42 17.60 -3.50 -9.22
N GLN A 43 18.77 -3.20 -9.78
CA GLN A 43 19.04 -1.98 -10.57
C GLN A 43 18.58 -0.67 -9.90
N GLY A 44 18.73 -0.58 -8.57
CA GLY A 44 18.31 0.60 -7.80
C GLY A 44 16.84 0.66 -7.42
N GLU A 45 16.01 -0.25 -7.92
CA GLU A 45 14.59 -0.37 -7.61
C GLU A 45 14.33 -1.43 -6.54
N TYR A 46 13.20 -1.30 -5.85
CA TYR A 46 12.71 -2.27 -4.88
C TYR A 46 11.58 -3.09 -5.47
N TRP A 47 11.61 -4.40 -5.24
CA TRP A 47 10.71 -5.37 -5.80
C TRP A 47 10.19 -6.35 -4.76
N ILE A 48 8.93 -6.78 -4.90
CA ILE A 48 8.36 -7.90 -4.15
C ILE A 48 7.74 -8.91 -5.11
N ALA A 49 7.76 -10.18 -4.73
CA ALA A 49 7.08 -11.24 -5.44
C ALA A 49 5.65 -11.39 -4.89
N GLY A 50 4.65 -11.03 -5.71
CA GLY A 50 3.25 -11.28 -5.41
C GLY A 50 2.84 -12.68 -5.82
N ARG A 51 1.97 -13.31 -5.03
CA ARG A 51 1.35 -14.61 -5.37
C ARG A 51 -0.05 -14.33 -5.94
N PRO A 52 -0.33 -14.71 -7.21
CA PRO A 52 -1.65 -14.51 -7.80
C PRO A 52 -2.78 -15.05 -6.91
N GLY A 53 -3.80 -14.27 -6.67
CA GLY A 53 -4.93 -14.58 -5.80
C GLY A 53 -4.73 -14.27 -4.32
N ALA A 54 -3.50 -14.16 -3.82
CA ALA A 54 -3.23 -13.86 -2.42
C ALA A 54 -3.68 -12.44 -2.04
N ARG A 55 -4.30 -12.32 -0.88
CA ARG A 55 -4.65 -11.03 -0.27
C ARG A 55 -3.42 -10.44 0.38
N TYR A 56 -3.29 -9.12 0.32
CA TYR A 56 -2.18 -8.44 0.96
C TYR A 56 -2.60 -7.15 1.65
N ALA A 57 -1.72 -6.64 2.50
CA ALA A 57 -1.86 -5.34 3.15
C ALA A 57 -0.55 -4.56 3.04
N LEU A 58 -0.67 -3.24 2.96
CA LEU A 58 0.46 -2.33 3.10
C LEU A 58 0.57 -1.95 4.58
N GLN A 59 1.71 -2.22 5.20
CA GLN A 59 1.99 -1.75 6.54
C GLN A 59 2.92 -0.55 6.46
N LEU A 60 2.43 0.59 6.91
CA LEU A 60 3.19 1.81 7.05
C LEU A 60 3.55 2.03 8.52
N ARG A 61 4.79 2.43 8.77
CA ARG A 61 5.26 2.84 10.10
C ARG A 61 5.91 4.20 10.00
N ASN A 62 5.42 5.17 10.76
CA ASN A 62 6.13 6.42 10.96
C ASN A 62 7.38 6.15 11.82
N THR A 63 8.58 6.53 11.34
CA THR A 63 9.86 6.29 12.03
C THR A 63 10.34 7.51 12.80
N GLY A 64 9.54 8.60 12.81
CA GLY A 64 9.91 9.87 13.41
C GLY A 64 9.04 10.28 14.59
N GLY A 65 9.48 11.32 15.31
CA GLY A 65 8.80 11.91 16.47
C GLY A 65 7.72 12.94 16.12
N GLY A 66 7.51 13.27 14.83
CA GLY A 66 6.43 14.15 14.34
C GLY A 66 5.36 13.38 13.58
N ARG A 67 4.18 13.98 13.39
CA ARG A 67 3.15 13.42 12.52
C ARG A 67 3.60 13.44 11.06
N VAL A 68 3.16 12.44 10.30
CA VAL A 68 3.38 12.39 8.85
C VAL A 68 2.08 12.07 8.12
N LEU A 69 1.94 12.62 6.93
CA LEU A 69 0.87 12.27 5.99
C LEU A 69 1.48 11.35 4.92
N ALA A 70 0.90 10.18 4.73
CA ALA A 70 1.27 9.21 3.71
C ALA A 70 0.18 9.17 2.63
N VAL A 71 0.42 9.81 1.49
CA VAL A 71 -0.43 9.68 0.29
C VAL A 71 0.00 8.41 -0.41
N THR A 72 -0.86 7.40 -0.38
CA THR A 72 -0.55 6.05 -0.85
C THR A 72 -1.27 5.75 -2.15
N SER A 73 -0.54 5.18 -3.10
CA SER A 73 -1.09 4.71 -4.37
C SER A 73 -0.74 3.25 -4.63
N VAL A 74 -1.64 2.55 -5.30
CA VAL A 74 -1.44 1.19 -5.82
C VAL A 74 -1.86 1.22 -7.28
N ASP A 75 -1.01 0.71 -8.18
CA ASP A 75 -1.25 0.72 -9.62
C ASP A 75 -1.59 2.10 -10.18
N GLY A 76 -0.95 3.16 -9.65
CA GLY A 76 -1.20 4.53 -10.07
C GLY A 76 -2.54 5.10 -9.61
N VAL A 77 -3.24 4.43 -8.68
CA VAL A 77 -4.53 4.85 -8.13
C VAL A 77 -4.39 5.15 -6.64
N ASN A 78 -4.89 6.30 -6.18
CA ASN A 78 -4.90 6.65 -4.77
C ASN A 78 -5.83 5.70 -4.00
N VAL A 79 -5.33 5.12 -2.92
CA VAL A 79 -6.06 4.11 -2.15
C VAL A 79 -7.23 4.67 -1.33
N VAL A 80 -7.28 6.00 -1.14
CA VAL A 80 -8.34 6.68 -0.39
C VAL A 80 -9.42 7.19 -1.34
N SER A 81 -9.06 7.98 -2.36
CA SER A 81 -10.04 8.60 -3.27
C SER A 81 -10.45 7.69 -4.44
N GLY A 82 -9.61 6.72 -4.82
CA GLY A 82 -9.83 5.89 -6.00
C GLY A 82 -9.56 6.60 -7.33
N GLU A 83 -9.05 7.83 -7.31
CA GLU A 83 -8.66 8.62 -8.47
C GLU A 83 -7.24 8.29 -8.93
N THR A 84 -6.87 8.74 -10.13
CA THR A 84 -5.46 8.72 -10.55
C THR A 84 -4.61 9.43 -9.51
N ALA A 85 -3.57 8.77 -9.03
CA ALA A 85 -2.80 9.26 -7.90
C ALA A 85 -2.03 10.54 -8.20
N ALA A 86 -2.14 11.49 -7.30
CA ALA A 86 -1.33 12.70 -7.23
C ALA A 86 -0.97 12.95 -5.75
N TRP A 87 0.22 13.46 -5.49
CA TRP A 87 0.68 13.63 -4.09
C TRP A 87 -0.02 14.76 -3.33
N GLU A 88 -0.76 15.64 -4.02
CA GLU A 88 -1.60 16.67 -3.41
C GLU A 88 -2.87 16.13 -2.78
N GLN A 89 -3.25 14.90 -3.13
CA GLN A 89 -4.48 14.26 -2.68
C GLN A 89 -4.44 13.84 -1.20
N THR A 90 -5.59 13.38 -0.73
CA THR A 90 -5.78 12.84 0.63
C THR A 90 -4.96 11.55 0.84
N GLY A 91 -4.48 11.36 2.07
CA GLY A 91 -3.74 10.19 2.51
C GLY A 91 -4.03 9.85 3.97
N TYR A 92 -3.24 8.96 4.54
CA TYR A 92 -3.32 8.55 5.94
C TYR A 92 -2.34 9.36 6.79
N VAL A 93 -2.84 9.93 7.87
CA VAL A 93 -2.00 10.62 8.87
C VAL A 93 -1.57 9.61 9.92
N LEU A 94 -0.27 9.50 10.14
CA LEU A 94 0.31 8.66 11.17
C LEU A 94 0.91 9.53 12.28
N ALA A 95 0.51 9.25 13.52
CA ALA A 95 1.14 9.84 14.70
C ALA A 95 2.61 9.39 14.82
N PRO A 96 3.42 10.05 15.67
CA PRO A 96 4.78 9.61 15.94
C PRO A 96 4.85 8.10 16.27
N TRP A 97 5.76 7.37 15.59
CA TRP A 97 6.01 5.94 15.79
C TRP A 97 4.83 5.01 15.48
N GLN A 98 3.72 5.54 15.04
CA GLN A 98 2.51 4.78 14.73
C GLN A 98 2.75 3.81 13.56
N ARG A 99 2.12 2.64 13.68
CA ARG A 99 1.94 1.67 12.58
C ARG A 99 0.47 1.67 12.15
N ALA A 100 0.24 1.61 10.85
CA ALA A 100 -1.08 1.47 10.27
C ALA A 100 -1.04 0.44 9.14
N GLN A 101 -2.11 -0.33 9.01
CA GLN A 101 -2.29 -1.24 7.87
C GLN A 101 -3.35 -0.69 6.93
N ILE A 102 -3.04 -0.67 5.65
CA ILE A 102 -3.94 -0.35 4.56
C ILE A 102 -4.25 -1.66 3.85
N THR A 103 -5.46 -2.17 4.02
CA THR A 103 -5.85 -3.50 3.57
C THR A 103 -6.63 -3.51 2.27
N GLY A 104 -6.97 -2.32 1.74
CA GLY A 104 -7.78 -2.21 0.53
C GLY A 104 -8.05 -0.78 0.09
N TRP A 105 -8.84 -0.67 -0.96
CA TRP A 105 -9.37 0.57 -1.52
C TRP A 105 -10.44 1.12 -0.58
N ARG A 106 -10.30 2.36 -0.11
CA ARG A 106 -11.28 3.00 0.79
C ARG A 106 -12.63 3.15 0.10
N LYS A 107 -13.70 2.73 0.78
CA LYS A 107 -15.08 2.82 0.30
C LYS A 107 -15.93 3.77 1.14
N SER A 108 -15.61 3.86 2.42
CA SER A 108 -16.21 4.77 3.40
C SER A 108 -15.26 4.89 4.60
N ASP A 109 -15.65 5.64 5.61
CA ASP A 109 -14.88 5.70 6.86
C ASP A 109 -14.85 4.36 7.61
N ALA A 110 -15.73 3.44 7.28
CA ALA A 110 -15.90 2.16 7.94
C ALA A 110 -15.46 0.95 7.10
N GLU A 111 -15.27 1.10 5.77
CA GLU A 111 -15.08 -0.03 4.88
C GLU A 111 -13.97 0.17 3.85
N VAL A 112 -13.32 -0.94 3.50
CA VAL A 112 -12.41 -1.05 2.36
C VAL A 112 -12.79 -2.24 1.47
N ALA A 113 -12.39 -2.20 0.20
CA ALA A 113 -12.38 -3.37 -0.69
C ALA A 113 -10.95 -3.92 -0.70
N GLN A 114 -10.79 -5.19 -0.29
CA GLN A 114 -9.51 -5.85 -0.06
C GLN A 114 -8.57 -5.80 -1.27
N PHE A 115 -7.29 -5.61 -1.01
CA PHE A 115 -6.25 -5.85 -2.02
C PHE A 115 -6.00 -7.34 -2.20
N HIS A 116 -5.89 -7.76 -3.46
CA HIS A 116 -5.36 -9.08 -3.81
C HIS A 116 -4.57 -8.99 -5.11
N PHE A 117 -3.53 -9.80 -5.24
CA PHE A 117 -2.77 -9.88 -6.48
C PHE A 117 -3.58 -10.57 -7.56
N THR A 118 -3.61 -10.01 -8.76
CA THR A 118 -4.34 -10.56 -9.90
C THR A 118 -3.60 -10.28 -11.20
N ALA A 119 -3.97 -10.96 -12.30
CA ALA A 119 -3.43 -10.63 -13.62
C ALA A 119 -3.83 -9.21 -14.04
N LEU A 120 -2.95 -8.49 -14.72
CA LEU A 120 -3.11 -7.10 -15.14
C LEU A 120 -4.50 -6.77 -15.71
N PRO A 121 -5.09 -7.56 -16.64
CA PRO A 121 -6.41 -7.21 -17.20
C PRO A 121 -7.54 -7.22 -16.17
N ARG A 122 -7.36 -7.94 -15.04
CA ARG A 122 -8.33 -8.03 -13.95
C ARG A 122 -8.05 -7.08 -12.80
N SER A 123 -6.95 -6.30 -12.87
CA SER A 123 -6.62 -5.29 -11.87
C SER A 123 -7.68 -4.19 -11.84
N TYR A 124 -7.82 -3.56 -10.68
CA TYR A 124 -8.74 -2.42 -10.52
C TYR A 124 -8.37 -1.27 -11.48
N ALA A 125 -7.09 -0.96 -11.59
CA ALA A 125 -6.60 0.09 -12.47
C ALA A 125 -6.93 -0.19 -13.94
N ALA A 126 -6.66 -1.40 -14.45
CA ALA A 126 -6.99 -1.77 -15.82
C ALA A 126 -8.50 -1.71 -16.10
N ARG A 127 -9.31 -2.23 -15.18
CA ARG A 127 -10.79 -2.22 -15.30
C ARG A 127 -11.41 -0.83 -15.20
N THR A 128 -10.66 0.14 -14.67
CA THR A 128 -11.06 1.56 -14.63
C THR A 128 -10.31 2.42 -15.68
N GLY A 129 -9.78 1.79 -16.74
CA GLY A 129 -9.18 2.47 -17.88
C GLY A 129 -7.77 3.06 -17.63
N ARG A 130 -7.03 2.56 -16.63
CA ARG A 130 -5.72 3.08 -16.22
C ARG A 130 -4.64 1.98 -16.12
N PRO A 131 -4.39 1.20 -17.19
CA PRO A 131 -3.49 0.04 -17.16
C PRO A 131 -2.00 0.38 -17.06
N ASP A 132 -1.59 1.61 -17.37
CA ASP A 132 -0.19 1.98 -17.65
C ASP A 132 0.72 1.92 -16.43
N ASN A 133 0.16 2.08 -15.23
CA ASN A 133 0.91 2.11 -13.97
C ASN A 133 0.66 0.87 -13.09
N VAL A 134 0.25 -0.23 -13.68
CA VAL A 134 0.02 -1.48 -12.95
C VAL A 134 1.35 -2.13 -12.55
N GLY A 135 1.41 -2.71 -11.34
CA GLY A 135 2.61 -3.34 -10.79
C GLY A 135 3.48 -2.41 -9.94
N VAL A 136 2.93 -1.29 -9.44
CA VAL A 136 3.67 -0.36 -8.59
C VAL A 136 2.85 0.10 -7.39
N ILE A 137 3.52 0.21 -6.25
CA ILE A 137 3.02 0.82 -5.01
C ILE A 137 3.85 2.06 -4.76
N GLY A 138 3.19 3.20 -4.55
CA GLY A 138 3.82 4.48 -4.25
C GLY A 138 3.36 5.04 -2.91
N VAL A 139 4.27 5.63 -2.14
CA VAL A 139 3.93 6.39 -0.93
C VAL A 139 4.67 7.72 -0.94
N ALA A 140 3.94 8.81 -1.07
CA ALA A 140 4.46 10.16 -0.90
C ALA A 140 4.27 10.58 0.56
N VAL A 141 5.37 10.82 1.27
CA VAL A 141 5.39 11.13 2.70
C VAL A 141 5.64 12.61 2.90
N PHE A 142 4.77 13.25 3.66
CA PHE A 142 4.90 14.66 4.04
C PHE A 142 5.01 14.79 5.55
N ARG A 143 5.90 15.66 6.01
CA ARG A 143 5.95 16.07 7.41
C ARG A 143 4.92 17.17 7.66
N GLU A 144 4.42 17.20 8.89
CA GLU A 144 3.55 18.28 9.34
C GLU A 144 4.34 19.58 9.52
N ARG A 145 3.67 20.71 9.25
CA ARG A 145 4.21 22.02 9.59
C ARG A 145 4.27 22.15 11.11
N TYR A 146 5.42 22.45 11.62
CA TYR A 146 5.59 22.72 13.03
C TYR A 146 5.10 24.14 13.34
N GLU A 147 4.04 24.27 14.13
CA GLU A 147 3.68 25.51 14.77
C GLU A 147 4.22 25.50 16.19
N PRO A 148 5.15 26.43 16.53
CA PRO A 148 5.58 26.56 17.91
C PRO A 148 4.39 26.93 18.80
N PRO A 149 4.30 26.40 20.03
CA PRO A 149 3.25 26.78 20.95
C PRO A 149 3.28 28.29 21.14
N PRO A 150 2.10 28.96 21.24
CA PRO A 150 2.03 30.38 21.48
C PRO A 150 2.83 30.71 22.74
N PRO A 151 3.55 31.85 22.76
CA PRO A 151 4.30 32.25 23.95
C PRO A 151 3.35 32.31 25.16
N PRO A 152 3.80 31.94 26.35
CA PRO A 152 3.00 32.01 27.56
C PRO A 152 2.45 33.43 27.70
N TYR A 153 1.15 33.56 27.92
CA TYR A 153 0.53 34.87 28.14
C TYR A 153 1.26 35.55 29.28
N PRO A 154 1.62 36.85 29.15
CA PRO A 154 2.17 37.59 30.25
C PRO A 154 1.18 37.52 31.43
N PRO A 155 1.65 37.48 32.68
CA PRO A 155 0.78 37.43 33.84
C PRO A 155 -0.19 38.61 33.76
N VAL A 156 -1.49 38.30 33.72
CA VAL A 156 -2.53 39.34 33.73
C VAL A 156 -2.37 40.08 35.04
N ALA A 157 -1.94 41.34 34.97
CA ALA A 157 -1.91 42.19 36.15
C ALA A 157 -3.28 42.18 36.82
N PRO A 158 -3.37 42.04 38.16
CA PRO A 158 -4.65 42.03 38.84
C PRO A 158 -5.41 43.31 38.46
N MET A 159 -6.54 43.14 37.78
CA MET A 159 -7.42 44.29 37.53
C MET A 159 -7.80 44.92 38.87
N PRO A 160 -7.67 46.25 39.03
CA PRO A 160 -8.18 46.93 40.21
C PRO A 160 -9.67 46.60 40.32
N ARG A 161 -10.06 46.02 41.45
CA ARG A 161 -11.49 45.73 41.73
C ARG A 161 -12.25 47.07 41.63
N ARG A 162 -12.99 47.24 40.53
CA ARG A 162 -13.99 48.32 40.45
C ARG A 162 -14.97 48.09 41.58
N ARG A 163 -15.09 49.08 42.45
CA ARG A 163 -16.11 49.16 43.48
C ARG A 163 -17.47 49.09 42.76
N TRP A 164 -18.23 48.05 43.04
CA TRP A 164 -19.56 47.86 42.49
C TRP A 164 -20.48 48.91 43.11
N GLU A 165 -21.01 49.82 42.28
CA GLU A 165 -22.13 50.68 42.67
C GLU A 165 -23.39 50.06 42.04
N PRO A 166 -24.46 49.87 42.83
CA PRO A 166 -25.75 49.36 42.33
C PRO A 166 -26.51 50.51 41.62
N GLY A 167 -26.47 50.48 40.28
CA GLY A 167 -27.26 51.37 39.40
C GLY A 167 -28.24 50.54 38.59
N SER A 168 -29.52 50.83 38.81
CA SER A 168 -30.69 50.29 38.14
C SER A 168 -30.71 50.56 36.64
N GLY A 169 -31.21 49.58 35.83
CA GLY A 169 -31.63 49.94 34.47
C GLY A 169 -31.64 48.72 33.49
N GLU A 170 -32.84 48.27 33.26
CA GLU A 170 -33.49 47.79 32.03
C GLU A 170 -33.00 46.54 31.31
N PHE A 171 -33.91 45.58 31.37
CA PHE A 171 -33.97 44.40 30.55
C PHE A 171 -34.43 44.74 29.13
N GLY A 172 -33.59 44.52 28.13
CA GLY A 172 -33.94 44.51 26.72
C GLY A 172 -33.93 43.07 26.19
N SER A 173 -35.11 42.52 26.01
CA SER A 173 -35.36 41.25 25.35
C SER A 173 -35.21 41.42 23.83
N ALA A 174 -34.42 40.58 23.20
CA ALA A 174 -34.50 40.37 21.75
C ALA A 174 -34.38 38.86 21.44
N ALA A 175 -35.46 38.35 20.88
CA ALA A 175 -35.65 36.98 20.46
C ALA A 175 -34.87 36.65 19.15
N PRO A 176 -34.60 35.39 18.89
CA PRO A 176 -33.89 34.94 17.70
C PRO A 176 -34.82 34.77 16.50
N ALA A 177 -34.34 35.14 15.33
CA ALA A 177 -35.02 34.89 14.06
C ALA A 177 -34.50 33.59 13.45
N GLU A 178 -35.40 32.64 13.31
CA GLU A 178 -35.27 31.45 12.49
C GLU A 178 -35.22 31.84 11.00
N ARG A 179 -34.37 31.18 10.23
CA ARG A 179 -34.45 31.12 8.78
C ARG A 179 -34.27 29.71 8.29
N GLU A 180 -35.38 29.12 7.92
CA GLU A 180 -35.46 27.96 7.04
C GLU A 180 -35.08 28.34 5.60
N ALA A 181 -34.42 27.44 4.89
CA ALA A 181 -34.46 27.29 3.43
C ALA A 181 -33.99 25.87 3.10
N ARG A 182 -34.86 25.02 2.87
CA ARG A 182 -35.58 24.47 1.72
C ARG A 182 -34.65 23.77 0.71
N ALA A 183 -34.85 22.47 0.66
CA ALA A 183 -34.33 21.50 -0.28
C ALA A 183 -34.92 21.70 -1.68
N GLU A 184 -34.15 21.38 -2.71
CA GLU A 184 -34.70 20.93 -3.99
C GLU A 184 -33.82 19.89 -4.64
N ALA A 185 -34.47 18.80 -4.96
CA ALA A 185 -33.94 17.64 -5.64
C ALA A 185 -34.10 17.78 -7.16
N ALA A 186 -33.21 17.25 -7.92
CA ALA A 186 -33.48 16.77 -9.29
C ALA A 186 -32.44 15.76 -9.77
N SER A 187 -32.89 14.53 -9.93
CA SER A 187 -32.33 13.59 -10.93
C SER A 187 -33.01 13.83 -12.28
N PRO A 188 -32.38 13.49 -13.42
CA PRO A 188 -32.86 12.30 -14.08
C PRO A 188 -31.78 11.40 -14.74
N ALA A 189 -32.19 10.14 -14.92
CA ALA A 189 -31.55 9.08 -15.63
C ALA A 189 -31.48 9.28 -17.15
N ALA A 190 -30.52 8.66 -17.81
CA ALA A 190 -30.66 8.19 -19.19
C ALA A 190 -29.75 7.00 -19.43
N GLU A 191 -30.39 5.91 -19.83
CA GLU A 191 -29.83 4.66 -20.33
C GLU A 191 -29.21 4.86 -21.74
N ALA A 192 -28.13 4.12 -22.03
CA ALA A 192 -27.90 3.66 -23.42
C ALA A 192 -27.06 2.36 -23.39
N ARG A 193 -27.72 1.37 -23.91
CA ARG A 193 -27.28 0.00 -24.15
C ARG A 193 -26.64 -0.07 -25.56
N ALA A 194 -25.47 -0.68 -25.70
CA ALA A 194 -25.03 -1.24 -26.98
C ALA A 194 -23.98 -2.35 -26.74
N GLU A 195 -24.36 -3.57 -27.06
CA GLU A 195 -23.46 -4.66 -27.42
C GLU A 195 -23.02 -4.52 -28.89
N PRO A 196 -21.83 -5.00 -29.25
CA PRO A 196 -21.80 -5.88 -30.43
C PRO A 196 -20.91 -7.15 -30.25
N ARG A 197 -21.44 -8.14 -30.84
CA ARG A 197 -21.09 -9.44 -31.37
C ARG A 197 -19.63 -9.79 -31.60
N ALA A 198 -19.40 -11.05 -31.27
CA ALA A 198 -18.29 -11.90 -31.64
C ALA A 198 -18.17 -12.08 -33.16
N ASP A 199 -16.91 -12.17 -33.64
CA ASP A 199 -16.59 -12.92 -34.85
C ASP A 199 -15.32 -13.76 -34.60
N ALA A 200 -15.47 -15.04 -34.94
CA ALA A 200 -14.46 -16.06 -34.89
C ALA A 200 -13.72 -16.15 -36.25
N ALA A 201 -12.42 -16.32 -36.19
CA ALA A 201 -11.61 -16.87 -37.29
C ALA A 201 -10.38 -17.56 -36.74
N ALA A 202 -10.37 -18.84 -36.70
CA ALA A 202 -9.71 -19.86 -37.53
C ALA A 202 -8.16 -19.90 -37.44
N GLN A 203 -7.71 -20.94 -36.78
CA GLN A 203 -6.61 -21.90 -36.96
C GLN A 203 -5.46 -21.55 -37.93
N ALA A 204 -4.25 -21.58 -37.39
CA ALA A 204 -3.07 -22.02 -38.13
C ALA A 204 -2.15 -22.80 -37.18
N THR A 205 -2.03 -24.08 -37.47
CA THR A 205 -1.13 -25.02 -36.81
C THR A 205 0.32 -24.76 -37.23
N GLY A 206 1.14 -24.38 -36.27
CA GLY A 206 2.60 -24.35 -36.40
C GLY A 206 3.21 -24.77 -35.09
N ARG A 207 3.64 -26.03 -35.00
CA ARG A 207 4.28 -26.62 -33.84
C ARG A 207 5.74 -26.15 -33.75
N ALA A 208 5.95 -24.88 -33.43
CA ALA A 208 7.22 -24.40 -32.93
C ALA A 208 7.23 -24.69 -31.41
N LYS A 209 8.33 -25.22 -30.92
CA LYS A 209 8.61 -25.45 -29.49
C LYS A 209 8.58 -24.07 -28.81
N ALA A 210 7.38 -23.66 -28.39
CA ALA A 210 7.13 -22.35 -27.81
C ALA A 210 7.90 -22.29 -26.50
N MET A 211 8.84 -21.35 -26.41
CA MET A 211 9.26 -20.83 -25.12
C MET A 211 7.99 -20.44 -24.34
N PRO A 212 7.90 -20.76 -23.04
CA PRO A 212 6.75 -20.36 -22.25
C PRO A 212 6.53 -18.86 -22.43
N ALA A 213 5.35 -18.49 -22.90
CA ALA A 213 4.99 -17.08 -22.97
C ALA A 213 5.14 -16.49 -21.55
N PRO A 214 5.71 -15.29 -21.41
CA PRO A 214 5.82 -14.66 -20.11
C PRO A 214 4.44 -14.60 -19.46
N ALA A 215 4.37 -14.96 -18.18
CA ALA A 215 3.13 -14.88 -17.43
C ALA A 215 2.60 -13.44 -17.47
N PRO A 216 1.28 -13.21 -17.54
CA PRO A 216 0.74 -11.86 -17.54
C PRO A 216 1.22 -11.13 -16.28
N SER A 217 1.65 -9.88 -16.43
CA SER A 217 2.08 -9.03 -15.32
C SER A 217 1.01 -8.96 -14.24
N LEU A 218 1.43 -8.86 -12.98
CA LEU A 218 0.52 -8.72 -11.85
C LEU A 218 0.03 -7.28 -11.71
N GLY A 219 -1.20 -7.17 -11.22
CA GLY A 219 -1.81 -5.96 -10.72
C GLY A 219 -2.60 -6.24 -9.45
N THR A 220 -3.25 -5.22 -8.93
CA THR A 220 -4.07 -5.30 -7.71
C THR A 220 -5.54 -5.26 -8.05
N GLY A 221 -6.25 -6.29 -7.61
CA GLY A 221 -7.69 -6.44 -7.77
C GLY A 221 -8.48 -5.72 -6.66
N HIS A 222 -9.76 -5.53 -6.94
CA HIS A 222 -10.76 -5.04 -6.01
C HIS A 222 -11.49 -6.25 -5.43
N GLY A 223 -11.14 -6.62 -4.20
CA GLY A 223 -11.68 -7.79 -3.51
C GLY A 223 -12.99 -7.52 -2.77
N ALA A 224 -13.34 -8.43 -1.89
CA ALA A 224 -14.50 -8.31 -1.02
C ALA A 224 -14.39 -7.09 -0.10
N ARG A 225 -15.53 -6.57 0.37
CA ARG A 225 -15.55 -5.50 1.38
C ARG A 225 -15.25 -6.07 2.75
N GLU A 226 -14.54 -5.30 3.54
CA GLU A 226 -14.25 -5.60 4.95
C GLU A 226 -14.29 -4.32 5.78
N SER A 227 -14.54 -4.48 7.07
CA SER A 227 -14.54 -3.37 8.02
C SER A 227 -13.13 -2.85 8.25
N SER A 228 -12.97 -1.54 8.14
CA SER A 228 -11.72 -0.82 8.38
C SER A 228 -12.06 0.62 8.75
N TRP A 229 -11.99 0.95 10.04
CA TRP A 229 -12.40 2.25 10.54
C TRP A 229 -11.27 3.27 10.44
N VAL A 230 -11.63 4.51 10.05
CA VAL A 230 -10.75 5.67 10.07
C VAL A 230 -11.49 6.87 10.67
N THR A 231 -10.70 7.83 11.16
CA THR A 231 -11.20 9.13 11.63
C THR A 231 -10.50 10.22 10.85
N HIS A 232 -11.19 11.34 10.66
CA HIS A 232 -10.61 12.52 10.01
C HIS A 232 -9.79 13.34 11.00
N THR A 233 -8.69 13.88 10.53
CA THR A 233 -7.84 14.79 11.30
C THR A 233 -7.30 15.88 10.38
N ALA A 234 -7.13 17.08 10.90
CA ALA A 234 -6.45 18.14 10.18
C ALA A 234 -4.94 17.81 10.07
N PHE A 235 -4.35 18.16 8.94
CA PHE A 235 -2.93 18.02 8.70
C PHE A 235 -2.46 19.15 7.77
N GLU A 236 -1.52 19.94 8.22
CA GLU A 236 -0.90 20.98 7.41
C GLU A 236 0.49 20.52 6.95
N ARG A 237 0.67 20.41 5.64
CA ARG A 237 1.93 19.96 5.05
C ARG A 237 3.00 21.02 5.26
N ARG A 238 4.20 20.60 5.61
CA ARG A 238 5.37 21.47 5.72
C ARG A 238 5.77 22.07 4.37
N SER A 239 5.60 21.31 3.27
CA SER A 239 5.92 21.73 1.92
C SER A 239 4.90 21.16 0.93
N SER A 240 4.84 21.73 -0.28
CA SER A 240 4.03 21.22 -1.40
C SER A 240 4.61 19.96 -2.04
N SER A 241 5.91 19.72 -1.89
CA SER A 241 6.59 18.51 -2.38
C SER A 241 6.74 17.51 -1.24
N PRO A 242 6.70 16.20 -1.52
CA PRO A 242 6.90 15.18 -0.51
C PRO A 242 8.32 15.23 0.06
N ASP A 243 8.45 15.00 1.37
CA ASP A 243 9.74 14.89 2.06
C ASP A 243 10.44 13.56 1.73
N GLU A 244 9.66 12.55 1.34
CA GLU A 244 10.14 11.26 0.87
C GLU A 244 9.14 10.65 -0.12
N LEU A 245 9.66 10.02 -1.17
CA LEU A 245 8.88 9.22 -2.11
C LEU A 245 9.38 7.78 -2.05
N ILE A 246 8.52 6.86 -1.64
CA ILE A 246 8.79 5.43 -1.62
C ILE A 246 8.13 4.81 -2.83
N VAL A 247 8.90 4.05 -3.61
CA VAL A 247 8.41 3.31 -4.78
C VAL A 247 8.78 1.85 -4.61
N LEU A 248 7.79 0.98 -4.65
CA LEU A 248 7.94 -0.47 -4.55
C LEU A 248 7.22 -1.13 -5.71
N ARG A 249 7.95 -1.88 -6.53
CA ARG A 249 7.40 -2.62 -7.67
C ARG A 249 7.02 -4.03 -7.26
N TYR A 250 6.09 -4.61 -7.97
CA TYR A 250 5.72 -5.99 -7.74
C TYR A 250 5.36 -6.71 -9.04
N ASP A 251 5.62 -8.00 -9.07
CA ASP A 251 5.20 -8.90 -10.14
C ASP A 251 5.14 -10.34 -9.61
N SER A 252 4.72 -11.29 -10.44
CA SER A 252 4.79 -12.70 -10.10
C SER A 252 6.25 -13.15 -9.93
N ARG A 253 6.45 -14.19 -9.13
CA ARG A 253 7.79 -14.77 -8.93
C ARG A 253 8.43 -15.18 -10.27
N GLU A 254 7.65 -15.78 -11.15
CA GLU A 254 8.07 -16.24 -12.47
C GLU A 254 8.59 -15.06 -13.31
N ASN A 255 7.85 -13.96 -13.36
CA ASN A 255 8.25 -12.75 -14.09
C ASN A 255 9.50 -12.11 -13.47
N LEU A 256 9.62 -12.09 -12.14
CA LEU A 256 10.79 -11.55 -11.45
C LEU A 256 12.05 -12.40 -11.69
N VAL A 257 11.89 -13.71 -11.79
CA VAL A 257 12.99 -14.60 -12.20
C VAL A 257 13.38 -14.34 -13.66
N ALA A 258 12.41 -14.25 -14.56
CA ALA A 258 12.68 -13.96 -15.98
C ALA A 258 13.36 -12.59 -16.18
N ARG A 259 13.10 -11.62 -15.32
CA ARG A 259 13.75 -10.28 -15.30
C ARG A 259 15.11 -10.28 -14.58
N GLY A 260 15.53 -11.39 -13.96
CA GLY A 260 16.75 -11.45 -13.17
C GLY A 260 16.71 -10.73 -11.83
N VAL A 261 15.53 -10.34 -11.35
CA VAL A 261 15.32 -9.74 -10.02
C VAL A 261 15.49 -10.81 -8.94
N LEU A 262 14.98 -12.01 -9.20
CA LEU A 262 15.09 -13.16 -8.33
C LEU A 262 15.97 -14.23 -8.98
N PRO A 263 16.75 -14.98 -8.18
CA PRO A 263 17.43 -16.16 -8.70
C PRO A 263 16.39 -17.21 -9.13
N ALA A 264 16.71 -17.94 -10.19
CA ALA A 264 15.96 -19.13 -10.54
C ALA A 264 15.96 -20.06 -9.33
N TRP A 265 14.78 -20.61 -8.99
CA TRP A 265 14.71 -21.58 -7.90
C TRP A 265 15.37 -22.87 -8.36
N GLU A 266 16.55 -23.14 -7.86
CA GLU A 266 17.16 -24.48 -7.98
C GLU A 266 16.54 -25.33 -6.88
N PRO A 267 15.94 -26.49 -7.24
CA PRO A 267 15.48 -27.44 -6.24
C PRO A 267 16.68 -27.84 -5.38
N GLN A 268 16.69 -27.46 -4.12
CA GLN A 268 17.73 -27.98 -3.23
C GLN A 268 17.60 -29.51 -3.19
N PRO A 269 18.69 -30.23 -3.35
CA PRO A 269 18.65 -31.68 -3.21
C PRO A 269 18.04 -32.01 -1.85
N ARG A 270 17.04 -32.90 -1.85
CA ARG A 270 16.37 -33.31 -0.62
C ARG A 270 17.44 -33.78 0.35
N ARG A 271 17.57 -33.13 1.50
CA ARG A 271 18.45 -33.62 2.55
C ARG A 271 17.94 -35.01 2.96
N PRO A 272 18.79 -36.01 3.10
CA PRO A 272 18.39 -37.31 3.61
C PRO A 272 17.68 -37.15 4.95
N VAL A 273 16.51 -37.73 5.07
CA VAL A 273 15.73 -37.74 6.31
C VAL A 273 16.00 -39.05 7.02
N PRO A 274 16.44 -39.04 8.28
CA PRO A 274 16.78 -40.28 9.00
C PRO A 274 15.56 -41.18 9.28
N PHE A 275 14.36 -40.59 9.26
CA PHE A 275 13.08 -41.27 9.47
C PHE A 275 12.08 -40.84 8.40
N PRO A 276 12.24 -41.29 7.12
CA PRO A 276 11.25 -41.08 6.07
C PRO A 276 10.00 -41.87 6.46
N ASP A 277 8.83 -41.21 6.46
CA ASP A 277 7.56 -41.87 6.77
C ASP A 277 7.32 -43.04 5.79
N ALA A 278 7.44 -44.24 6.31
CA ALA A 278 7.12 -45.48 5.61
C ALA A 278 6.23 -46.33 6.51
N PRO A 279 5.23 -47.03 5.95
CA PRO A 279 4.41 -47.95 6.76
C PRO A 279 5.31 -49.06 7.31
N ALA A 280 5.23 -49.35 8.60
CA ALA A 280 5.98 -50.39 9.26
C ALA A 280 5.49 -51.75 8.72
N THR A 281 6.29 -52.40 7.91
CA THR A 281 6.00 -53.74 7.42
C THR A 281 7.19 -54.67 7.76
N GLY A 282 7.13 -55.26 8.95
CA GLY A 282 7.96 -56.39 9.30
C GLY A 282 9.48 -56.13 9.35
N TYR A 283 10.26 -57.19 9.05
CA TYR A 283 11.72 -57.18 9.07
C TYR A 283 12.28 -56.64 7.76
N VAL A 284 13.58 -56.28 7.75
CA VAL A 284 14.27 -55.76 6.57
C VAL A 284 14.26 -56.80 5.44
N PRO A 285 13.69 -56.49 4.25
CA PRO A 285 13.72 -57.39 3.12
C PRO A 285 15.12 -57.44 2.48
N ASP A 286 15.45 -58.59 1.85
CA ASP A 286 16.67 -58.72 1.05
C ASP A 286 16.60 -57.80 -0.21
N PRO A 287 17.73 -57.23 -0.66
CA PRO A 287 17.75 -56.43 -1.86
C PRO A 287 17.41 -57.29 -3.08
N PRO A 288 16.70 -56.77 -4.09
CA PRO A 288 16.44 -57.49 -5.33
C PRO A 288 17.76 -57.76 -6.06
N HIS A 289 17.87 -58.96 -6.64
CA HIS A 289 19.06 -59.44 -7.41
C HIS A 289 19.15 -58.73 -8.76
#